data_d7f589651cb0f25a55818f4c2d46e3f8
#
_entry.id   d7f589651cb0f25a55818f4c2d46e3f8
#
_cell.length_a   1.000
_cell.length_b   1.000
_cell.length_c   1.000
_cell.angle_alpha   90.00
_cell.angle_beta   90.00
_cell.angle_gamma   90.00
#
_symmetry.space_group_name_H-M   'P 1'
#
loop_
_entity.id
_entity.type
_entity.pdbx_description
1 polymer ?
#
loop_
_entity_poly.entity_id
_entity_poly.type
_entity_poly.pdbx_seq_one_letter_code
_entity_poly.pdbx_strand_id
1 'polypeptide(L)'
;MRTLVLICALALAATAQPPNLRLPDESPGIDGIARTLISVFDQAGIVALGEAHQRKLDSNVRIALVRHPDFPKKVRSIVVEFASTTEQPTLDRYIRGDNVSKAQLEQVWKTTTQAANGIWDDPIYADFFAAVRDVNSKLPADARIRVFGGDPGPGDNRSRETAAVAVLKEQVLQRHAKALVIYGAAHFYRAAPNDYLSNMGQDIGIVSMLEKDYPGRTFAVIPVGYRWDLPPSVFDPDYRKFDRALKTQLRPVLVPLQRLPFRDFTAEEFSGPLLNCRGPGGCVSVFKGSALTLGQMADACVYVGAGVDMKAGR
;
A
#
# COMPACT_ATOMS: atom_id res chain seq x y z
N MET A 1 30.99 -52.16 -16.32
CA MET A 1 29.74 -51.48 -15.91
C MET A 1 30.10 -50.39 -14.90
N ARG A 2 30.04 -49.14 -15.31
CA ARG A 2 30.28 -48.00 -14.41
C ARG A 2 28.91 -47.39 -14.07
N THR A 3 28.51 -47.49 -12.82
CA THR A 3 27.25 -46.95 -12.30
C THR A 3 27.39 -45.45 -12.13
N LEU A 4 26.63 -44.67 -12.90
CA LEU A 4 26.55 -43.22 -12.80
C LEU A 4 25.55 -42.90 -11.68
N VAL A 5 26.03 -42.35 -10.56
CA VAL A 5 25.17 -41.84 -9.48
C VAL A 5 24.79 -40.39 -9.83
N LEU A 6 23.53 -40.20 -10.18
CA LEU A 6 22.95 -38.87 -10.43
C LEU A 6 22.59 -38.23 -9.08
N ILE A 7 23.39 -37.27 -8.64
CA ILE A 7 23.05 -36.47 -7.44
C ILE A 7 22.09 -35.34 -7.89
N CYS A 8 20.79 -35.53 -7.61
CA CYS A 8 19.80 -34.43 -7.70
C CYS A 8 20.03 -33.48 -6.55
N ALA A 9 20.67 -32.35 -6.83
CA ALA A 9 20.68 -31.22 -5.91
C ALA A 9 19.28 -30.55 -5.89
N LEU A 10 18.48 -30.80 -4.85
CA LEU A 10 17.31 -30.02 -4.55
C LEU A 10 17.78 -28.61 -4.17
N ALA A 11 17.63 -27.66 -5.07
CA ALA A 11 17.72 -26.25 -4.74
C ALA A 11 16.51 -25.90 -3.86
N LEU A 12 16.70 -25.86 -2.55
CA LEU A 12 15.76 -25.19 -1.67
C LEU A 12 15.74 -23.72 -2.09
N ALA A 13 14.63 -23.26 -2.68
CA ALA A 13 14.34 -21.86 -2.83
C ALA A 13 14.29 -21.26 -1.43
N ALA A 14 15.35 -20.57 -1.02
CA ALA A 14 15.35 -19.77 0.18
C ALA A 14 14.29 -18.69 0.00
N THR A 15 13.15 -18.83 0.67
CA THR A 15 12.19 -17.74 0.80
C THR A 15 12.92 -16.61 1.51
N ALA A 16 13.20 -15.53 0.78
CA ALA A 16 13.81 -14.35 1.37
C ALA A 16 12.93 -13.88 2.53
N GLN A 17 13.44 -13.99 3.74
CA GLN A 17 12.75 -13.47 4.91
C GLN A 17 12.67 -11.95 4.78
N PRO A 18 11.52 -11.34 5.12
CA PRO A 18 11.42 -9.90 5.20
C PRO A 18 12.51 -9.36 6.13
N PRO A 19 12.96 -8.12 5.92
CA PRO A 19 14.00 -7.54 6.77
C PRO A 19 13.58 -7.67 8.24
N ASN A 20 14.50 -8.16 9.09
CA ASN A 20 14.23 -8.41 10.52
C ASN A 20 14.12 -7.07 11.27
N LEU A 21 13.07 -6.31 10.93
CA LEU A 21 12.80 -4.97 11.42
C LEU A 21 12.32 -5.03 12.87
N ARG A 22 13.08 -4.46 13.78
CA ARG A 22 12.62 -4.25 15.15
C ARG A 22 11.67 -3.05 15.19
N LEU A 23 10.38 -3.31 14.98
CA LEU A 23 9.34 -2.31 15.13
C LEU A 23 8.81 -2.28 16.57
N PRO A 24 8.29 -1.12 17.03
CA PRO A 24 7.45 -1.07 18.24
C PRO A 24 6.29 -2.07 18.11
N ASP A 25 5.86 -2.63 19.23
CA ASP A 25 4.70 -3.52 19.28
C ASP A 25 3.46 -2.88 18.65
N GLU A 26 3.28 -1.58 18.93
CA GLU A 26 2.17 -0.76 18.44
C GLU A 26 2.67 0.66 18.23
N SER A 27 2.18 1.31 17.17
CA SER A 27 2.45 2.73 16.91
C SER A 27 1.12 3.47 16.79
N PRO A 28 0.62 4.01 17.92
CA PRO A 28 -0.69 4.64 17.99
C PRO A 28 -0.70 6.05 17.38
N GLY A 29 -1.84 6.40 16.79
CA GLY A 29 -2.09 7.69 16.18
C GLY A 29 -1.31 7.93 14.88
N ILE A 30 -1.76 8.92 14.13
CA ILE A 30 -1.20 9.23 12.80
C ILE A 30 0.29 9.57 12.89
N ASP A 31 0.69 10.38 13.86
CA ASP A 31 2.10 10.77 14.05
C ASP A 31 2.98 9.60 14.50
N GLY A 32 2.44 8.71 15.34
CA GLY A 32 3.13 7.48 15.75
C GLY A 32 3.39 6.56 14.56
N ILE A 33 2.38 6.39 13.71
CA ILE A 33 2.48 5.63 12.46
C ILE A 33 3.53 6.25 11.54
N ALA A 34 3.47 7.56 11.32
CA ALA A 34 4.40 8.26 10.44
C ALA A 34 5.86 8.08 10.90
N ARG A 35 6.15 8.31 12.19
CA ARG A 35 7.50 8.11 12.76
C ARG A 35 8.01 6.69 12.57
N THR A 36 7.16 5.69 12.81
CA THR A 36 7.53 4.29 12.65
C THR A 36 7.81 3.95 11.19
N LEU A 37 6.95 4.35 10.26
CA LEU A 37 7.17 4.09 8.83
C LEU A 37 8.42 4.80 8.29
N ILE A 38 8.77 5.97 8.82
CA ILE A 38 10.03 6.64 8.48
C ILE A 38 11.24 5.86 8.98
N SER A 39 11.16 5.24 10.16
CA SER A 39 12.25 4.39 10.66
C SER A 39 12.42 3.11 9.84
N VAL A 40 11.35 2.59 9.25
CA VAL A 40 11.40 1.42 8.34
C VAL A 40 12.33 1.67 7.16
N PHE A 41 12.40 2.91 6.65
CA PHE A 41 13.31 3.25 5.56
C PHE A 41 14.80 3.17 5.92
N ASP A 42 15.17 2.97 7.17
CA ASP A 42 16.57 2.72 7.52
C ASP A 42 17.04 1.33 7.02
N GLN A 43 16.11 0.40 6.84
CA GLN A 43 16.39 -0.97 6.43
C GLN A 43 15.69 -1.37 5.11
N ALA A 44 14.49 -0.86 4.84
CA ALA A 44 13.77 -1.12 3.61
C ALA A 44 14.09 -0.08 2.52
N GLY A 45 14.15 -0.52 1.27
CA GLY A 45 14.25 0.36 0.11
C GLY A 45 12.89 0.90 -0.33
N ILE A 46 11.84 0.12 -0.08
CA ILE A 46 10.46 0.43 -0.47
C ILE A 46 9.54 0.21 0.72
N VAL A 47 8.70 1.19 1.03
CA VAL A 47 7.53 1.01 1.88
C VAL A 47 6.30 1.03 0.98
N ALA A 48 5.62 -0.09 0.88
CA ALA A 48 4.37 -0.27 0.14
C ALA A 48 3.21 -0.01 1.11
N LEU A 49 2.64 1.18 1.05
CA LEU A 49 1.55 1.62 1.92
C LEU A 49 0.21 1.44 1.21
N GLY A 50 -0.49 0.37 1.56
CA GLY A 50 -1.81 0.05 1.05
C GLY A 50 -2.88 1.03 1.52
N GLU A 51 -3.84 1.33 0.66
CA GLU A 51 -5.02 2.12 1.03
C GLU A 51 -6.32 1.35 0.79
N ALA A 52 -7.34 1.68 1.57
CA ALA A 52 -8.72 1.50 1.17
C ALA A 52 -9.15 2.79 0.44
N HIS A 53 -9.45 2.68 -0.85
CA HIS A 53 -9.75 3.85 -1.69
C HIS A 53 -10.78 4.77 -1.05
N GLN A 54 -10.56 6.09 -1.19
CA GLN A 54 -11.40 7.17 -0.66
C GLN A 54 -11.50 7.22 0.88
N ARG A 55 -10.69 6.45 1.61
CA ARG A 55 -10.68 6.51 3.07
C ARG A 55 -9.82 7.67 3.56
N LYS A 56 -10.47 8.68 4.15
CA LYS A 56 -9.80 9.90 4.65
C LYS A 56 -8.66 9.60 5.63
N LEU A 57 -8.83 8.56 6.45
CA LEU A 57 -7.82 8.19 7.44
C LEU A 57 -6.52 7.74 6.80
N ASP A 58 -6.57 6.94 5.72
CA ASP A 58 -5.38 6.52 4.98
C ASP A 58 -4.69 7.73 4.33
N SER A 59 -5.51 8.68 3.82
CA SER A 59 -4.98 9.94 3.29
C SER A 59 -4.26 10.75 4.37
N ASN A 60 -4.83 10.84 5.57
CA ASN A 60 -4.20 11.55 6.68
C ASN A 60 -2.85 10.92 7.07
N VAL A 61 -2.75 9.58 7.08
CA VAL A 61 -1.49 8.87 7.34
C VAL A 61 -0.43 9.19 6.29
N ARG A 62 -0.76 9.09 4.99
CA ARG A 62 0.21 9.38 3.92
C ARG A 62 0.63 10.85 3.87
N ILE A 63 -0.27 11.79 4.19
CA ILE A 63 0.05 13.21 4.28
C ILE A 63 0.95 13.49 5.48
N ALA A 64 0.67 12.91 6.65
CA ALA A 64 1.53 13.05 7.82
C ALA A 64 2.94 12.50 7.57
N LEU A 65 3.03 11.37 6.87
CA LEU A 65 4.31 10.76 6.49
C LEU A 65 5.14 11.72 5.61
N VAL A 66 4.54 12.30 4.57
CA VAL A 66 5.21 13.23 3.65
C VAL A 66 5.61 14.53 4.35
N ARG A 67 4.78 15.03 5.26
CA ARG A 67 5.04 16.26 6.04
C ARG A 67 6.07 16.08 7.16
N HIS A 68 6.41 14.85 7.52
CA HIS A 68 7.40 14.61 8.54
C HIS A 68 8.78 15.13 8.09
N PRO A 69 9.51 15.88 8.93
CA PRO A 69 10.75 16.55 8.53
C PRO A 69 11.87 15.60 8.09
N ASP A 70 11.82 14.34 8.51
CA ASP A 70 12.82 13.34 8.11
C ASP A 70 12.45 12.60 6.82
N PHE A 71 11.22 12.74 6.32
CA PHE A 71 10.80 12.07 5.10
C PHE A 71 11.68 12.47 3.90
N PRO A 72 11.83 13.75 3.53
CA PRO A 72 12.65 14.13 2.38
C PRO A 72 14.16 13.87 2.57
N LYS A 73 14.61 13.69 3.80
CA LYS A 73 16.00 13.28 4.10
C LYS A 73 16.25 11.82 3.76
N LYS A 74 15.25 10.96 3.92
CA LYS A 74 15.35 9.51 3.70
C LYS A 74 14.76 9.05 2.38
N VAL A 75 13.68 9.71 1.91
CA VAL A 75 12.86 9.27 0.77
C VAL A 75 12.56 10.46 -0.13
N ARG A 76 12.92 10.33 -1.40
CA ARG A 76 12.68 11.39 -2.39
C ARG A 76 11.81 10.94 -3.56
N SER A 77 11.34 9.71 -3.52
CA SER A 77 10.49 9.14 -4.57
C SER A 77 9.20 8.60 -3.98
N ILE A 78 8.09 8.94 -4.61
CA ILE A 78 6.78 8.40 -4.29
C ILE A 78 6.19 7.86 -5.58
N VAL A 79 5.61 6.66 -5.57
CA VAL A 79 4.88 6.09 -6.71
C VAL A 79 3.43 5.89 -6.30
N VAL A 80 2.48 6.38 -7.10
CA VAL A 80 1.06 6.34 -6.75
C VAL A 80 0.19 5.72 -7.83
N GLU A 81 -0.88 5.02 -7.42
CA GLU A 81 -1.87 4.44 -8.32
C GLU A 81 -2.75 5.49 -9.00
N PHE A 82 -3.08 6.56 -8.26
CA PHE A 82 -3.96 7.64 -8.69
C PHE A 82 -3.27 8.71 -9.58
N ALA A 83 -2.27 8.29 -10.34
CA ALA A 83 -1.63 9.11 -11.35
C ALA A 83 -1.19 8.25 -12.54
N SER A 84 -1.51 8.72 -13.74
CA SER A 84 -1.10 8.07 -14.99
C SER A 84 0.34 8.39 -15.35
N THR A 85 1.07 7.40 -15.86
CA THR A 85 2.41 7.59 -16.43
C THR A 85 2.41 8.57 -17.62
N THR A 86 1.31 8.67 -18.37
CA THR A 86 1.18 9.57 -19.52
C THR A 86 1.13 11.04 -19.11
N GLU A 87 0.67 11.33 -17.90
CA GLU A 87 0.58 12.68 -17.35
C GLU A 87 1.75 13.05 -16.42
N GLN A 88 2.82 12.28 -16.44
CA GLN A 88 4.01 12.57 -15.64
C GLN A 88 4.55 14.00 -15.83
N PRO A 89 4.61 14.58 -17.06
CA PRO A 89 5.06 15.97 -17.24
C PRO A 89 4.17 16.99 -16.51
N THR A 90 2.86 16.79 -16.51
CA THR A 90 1.90 17.65 -15.78
C THR A 90 2.10 17.54 -14.28
N LEU A 91 2.22 16.32 -13.77
CA LEU A 91 2.47 16.06 -12.36
C LEU A 91 3.81 16.65 -11.89
N ASP A 92 4.88 16.45 -12.64
CA ASP A 92 6.21 17.01 -12.33
C ASP A 92 6.19 18.53 -12.23
N ARG A 93 5.48 19.22 -13.14
CA ARG A 93 5.31 20.68 -13.10
C ARG A 93 4.57 21.10 -11.84
N TYR A 94 3.46 20.45 -11.52
CA TYR A 94 2.67 20.79 -10.34
C TYR A 94 3.47 20.61 -9.04
N ILE A 95 4.11 19.46 -8.87
CA ILE A 95 4.90 19.12 -7.67
C ILE A 95 6.11 20.05 -7.50
N ARG A 96 6.67 20.54 -8.60
CA ARG A 96 7.78 21.51 -8.61
C ARG A 96 7.38 22.91 -8.19
N GLY A 97 6.09 23.23 -8.28
CA GLY A 97 5.54 24.54 -7.92
C GLY A 97 5.13 25.42 -9.10
N ASP A 98 5.22 24.88 -10.34
CA ASP A 98 4.81 25.64 -11.52
C ASP A 98 3.30 25.93 -11.52
N ASN A 99 2.89 26.89 -12.33
CA ASN A 99 1.47 27.21 -12.51
C ASN A 99 0.80 26.12 -13.38
N VAL A 100 0.07 25.21 -12.72
CA VAL A 100 -0.75 24.17 -13.34
C VAL A 100 -2.19 24.41 -12.89
N SER A 101 -3.10 24.60 -13.83
CA SER A 101 -4.51 24.81 -13.52
C SER A 101 -5.14 23.56 -12.92
N LYS A 102 -6.24 23.71 -12.18
CA LYS A 102 -7.00 22.60 -11.62
C LYS A 102 -7.39 21.58 -12.70
N ALA A 103 -7.89 22.05 -13.85
CA ALA A 103 -8.28 21.18 -14.96
C ALA A 103 -7.10 20.39 -15.55
N GLN A 104 -5.91 20.99 -15.61
CA GLN A 104 -4.70 20.27 -16.02
C GLN A 104 -4.28 19.24 -14.99
N LEU A 105 -4.30 19.57 -13.70
CA LEU A 105 -3.97 18.64 -12.64
C LEU A 105 -4.93 17.44 -12.61
N GLU A 106 -6.20 17.68 -12.84
CA GLU A 106 -7.21 16.60 -12.90
C GLU A 106 -6.90 15.54 -13.98
N GLN A 107 -6.24 15.91 -15.07
CA GLN A 107 -5.85 14.92 -16.11
C GLN A 107 -4.92 13.85 -15.52
N VAL A 108 -4.13 14.16 -14.51
CA VAL A 108 -3.20 13.22 -13.86
C VAL A 108 -3.93 11.95 -13.40
N TRP A 109 -5.15 12.07 -12.88
CA TRP A 109 -5.93 10.90 -12.44
C TRP A 109 -7.07 10.54 -13.39
N LYS A 110 -7.57 11.48 -14.20
CA LYS A 110 -8.62 11.20 -15.19
C LYS A 110 -8.13 10.40 -16.41
N THR A 111 -6.82 10.24 -16.57
CA THR A 111 -6.21 9.40 -17.61
C THR A 111 -5.69 8.07 -17.08
N THR A 112 -6.00 7.73 -15.82
CA THR A 112 -5.70 6.39 -15.30
C THR A 112 -6.65 5.34 -15.86
N THR A 113 -6.26 4.06 -15.77
CA THR A 113 -7.10 2.94 -16.21
C THR A 113 -8.38 2.78 -15.40
N GLN A 114 -8.48 3.39 -14.22
CA GLN A 114 -9.65 3.36 -13.34
C GLN A 114 -10.46 4.66 -13.33
N ALA A 115 -10.10 5.65 -14.15
CA ALA A 115 -10.74 6.96 -14.17
C ALA A 115 -12.26 6.89 -14.38
N ALA A 116 -12.72 5.98 -15.23
CA ALA A 116 -14.16 5.81 -15.55
C ALA A 116 -15.02 5.47 -14.32
N ASN A 117 -14.43 4.95 -13.24
CA ASN A 117 -15.13 4.59 -12.01
C ASN A 117 -15.28 5.78 -11.04
N GLY A 118 -14.70 6.95 -11.36
CA GLY A 118 -14.68 8.12 -10.47
C GLY A 118 -13.94 7.91 -9.14
N ILE A 119 -13.14 6.85 -9.04
CA ILE A 119 -12.51 6.44 -7.77
C ILE A 119 -11.51 7.47 -7.27
N TRP A 120 -10.90 8.23 -8.18
CA TRP A 120 -9.89 9.25 -7.88
C TRP A 120 -10.43 10.68 -7.82
N ASP A 121 -11.75 10.88 -7.97
CA ASP A 121 -12.37 12.21 -7.92
C ASP A 121 -12.53 12.76 -6.50
N ASP A 122 -12.29 11.93 -5.47
CA ASP A 122 -12.32 12.40 -4.08
C ASP A 122 -11.16 13.40 -3.82
N PRO A 123 -11.43 14.54 -3.17
CA PRO A 123 -10.44 15.58 -2.90
C PRO A 123 -9.17 15.10 -2.18
N ILE A 124 -9.23 13.98 -1.44
CA ILE A 124 -8.07 13.44 -0.72
C ILE A 124 -6.86 13.14 -1.60
N TYR A 125 -7.06 12.90 -2.90
CA TYR A 125 -5.97 12.63 -3.85
C TYR A 125 -5.30 13.94 -4.29
N ALA A 126 -6.09 14.96 -4.62
CA ALA A 126 -5.57 16.31 -4.89
C ALA A 126 -4.86 16.90 -3.66
N ASP A 127 -5.43 16.72 -2.46
CA ASP A 127 -4.85 17.16 -1.19
C ASP A 127 -3.48 16.54 -0.94
N PHE A 128 -3.28 15.29 -1.34
CA PHE A 128 -1.98 14.63 -1.24
C PHE A 128 -0.93 15.30 -2.13
N PHE A 129 -1.24 15.58 -3.40
CA PHE A 129 -0.32 16.30 -4.29
C PHE A 129 -0.03 17.72 -3.78
N ALA A 130 -1.04 18.41 -3.25
CA ALA A 130 -0.86 19.71 -2.64
C ALA A 130 0.07 19.66 -1.41
N ALA A 131 -0.04 18.63 -0.59
CA ALA A 131 0.85 18.44 0.55
C ALA A 131 2.32 18.22 0.12
N VAL A 132 2.57 17.42 -0.92
CA VAL A 132 3.92 17.23 -1.46
C VAL A 132 4.48 18.53 -2.02
N ARG A 133 3.66 19.29 -2.78
CA ARG A 133 4.03 20.61 -3.32
C ARG A 133 4.39 21.59 -2.21
N ASP A 134 3.60 21.65 -1.12
CA ASP A 134 3.89 22.51 0.05
C ASP A 134 5.22 22.13 0.72
N VAL A 135 5.50 20.86 0.90
CA VAL A 135 6.80 20.40 1.41
C VAL A 135 7.94 20.82 0.47
N ASN A 136 7.79 20.60 -0.83
CA ASN A 136 8.80 20.94 -1.82
C ASN A 136 9.09 22.44 -1.93
N SER A 137 8.11 23.31 -1.63
CA SER A 137 8.29 24.77 -1.64
C SER A 137 9.32 25.23 -0.60
N LYS A 138 9.56 24.42 0.43
CA LYS A 138 10.49 24.70 1.55
C LYS A 138 11.85 23.99 1.40
N LEU A 139 12.01 23.18 0.33
CA LEU A 139 13.20 22.38 0.10
C LEU A 139 14.06 22.95 -1.06
N PRO A 140 15.38 22.86 -0.96
CA PRO A 140 16.26 23.14 -2.10
C PRO A 140 15.97 22.15 -3.23
N ALA A 141 16.27 22.53 -4.46
CA ALA A 141 15.88 21.81 -5.66
C ALA A 141 16.35 20.34 -5.69
N ASP A 142 17.55 20.09 -5.19
CA ASP A 142 18.19 18.77 -5.13
C ASP A 142 17.64 17.85 -4.01
N ALA A 143 16.90 18.42 -3.05
CA ALA A 143 16.26 17.69 -1.96
C ALA A 143 14.76 17.45 -2.17
N ARG A 144 14.17 17.93 -3.26
CA ARG A 144 12.73 17.83 -3.51
C ARG A 144 12.28 16.42 -3.74
N ILE A 145 11.08 16.13 -3.25
CA ILE A 145 10.37 14.87 -3.46
C ILE A 145 9.83 14.84 -4.89
N ARG A 146 10.00 13.72 -5.58
CA ARG A 146 9.35 13.43 -6.86
C ARG A 146 8.18 12.48 -6.64
N VAL A 147 7.08 12.73 -7.35
CA VAL A 147 5.94 11.83 -7.40
C VAL A 147 5.84 11.26 -8.82
N PHE A 148 5.76 9.96 -8.90
CA PHE A 148 5.63 9.23 -10.17
C PHE A 148 4.23 8.62 -10.28
N GLY A 149 3.60 8.79 -11.43
CA GLY A 149 2.44 8.00 -11.80
C GLY A 149 2.83 6.53 -11.96
N GLY A 150 2.02 5.65 -11.41
CA GLY A 150 2.24 4.21 -11.52
C GLY A 150 1.21 3.51 -12.40
N ASP A 151 0.06 4.15 -12.65
CA ASP A 151 -0.95 3.61 -13.56
C ASP A 151 -0.47 3.74 -15.02
N PRO A 152 -0.62 2.70 -15.85
CA PRO A 152 -0.09 2.69 -17.23
C PRO A 152 -0.70 3.78 -18.13
N GLY A 153 -1.93 4.20 -17.87
CA GLY A 153 -2.63 5.18 -18.70
C GLY A 153 -3.11 4.63 -20.04
N PRO A 154 -3.79 5.48 -20.83
CA PRO A 154 -4.37 5.07 -22.11
C PRO A 154 -3.30 4.64 -23.13
N GLY A 155 -3.57 3.55 -23.83
CA GLY A 155 -2.69 3.03 -24.89
C GLY A 155 -1.53 2.15 -24.41
N ASP A 156 -1.35 2.03 -23.11
CA ASP A 156 -0.39 1.09 -22.52
C ASP A 156 -1.12 -0.20 -22.09
N ASN A 157 -0.76 -1.33 -22.66
CA ASN A 157 -1.42 -2.62 -22.43
C ASN A 157 -0.85 -3.39 -21.24
N ARG A 158 0.09 -2.81 -20.49
CA ARG A 158 0.62 -3.44 -19.28
C ARG A 158 -0.45 -3.47 -18.17
N SER A 159 -0.37 -4.47 -17.28
CA SER A 159 -1.13 -4.40 -16.03
C SER A 159 -0.62 -3.24 -15.16
N ARG A 160 -1.46 -2.77 -14.24
CA ARG A 160 -1.07 -1.71 -13.28
C ARG A 160 0.16 -2.11 -12.47
N GLU A 161 0.23 -3.37 -12.05
CA GLU A 161 1.37 -3.92 -11.32
C GLU A 161 2.64 -3.87 -12.16
N THR A 162 2.56 -4.31 -13.42
CA THR A 162 3.71 -4.33 -14.34
C THR A 162 4.21 -2.91 -14.62
N ALA A 163 3.30 -1.96 -14.82
CA ALA A 163 3.65 -0.55 -15.03
C ALA A 163 4.31 0.06 -13.79
N ALA A 164 3.71 -0.14 -12.60
CA ALA A 164 4.27 0.33 -11.33
C ALA A 164 5.66 -0.25 -11.05
N VAL A 165 5.83 -1.56 -11.26
CA VAL A 165 7.12 -2.24 -11.07
C VAL A 165 8.17 -1.72 -12.04
N ALA A 166 7.82 -1.42 -13.29
CA ALA A 166 8.74 -0.82 -14.24
C ALA A 166 9.22 0.56 -13.77
N VAL A 167 8.29 1.43 -13.31
CA VAL A 167 8.62 2.73 -12.72
C VAL A 167 9.52 2.58 -11.50
N LEU A 168 9.21 1.66 -10.58
CA LEU A 168 10.00 1.41 -9.38
C LEU A 168 11.41 0.91 -9.71
N LYS A 169 11.56 0.00 -10.67
CA LYS A 169 12.87 -0.49 -11.11
C LYS A 169 13.70 0.65 -11.70
N GLU A 170 13.15 1.38 -12.65
CA GLU A 170 13.88 2.41 -13.39
C GLU A 170 14.19 3.65 -12.55
N GLN A 171 13.19 4.17 -11.82
CA GLN A 171 13.31 5.46 -11.15
C GLN A 171 13.83 5.35 -9.71
N VAL A 172 13.80 4.15 -9.10
CA VAL A 172 14.13 3.96 -7.68
C VAL A 172 15.25 2.94 -7.50
N LEU A 173 15.00 1.67 -7.83
CA LEU A 173 15.90 0.58 -7.44
C LEU A 173 17.23 0.62 -8.19
N GLN A 174 17.22 0.86 -9.50
CA GLN A 174 18.44 1.01 -10.31
C GLN A 174 19.25 2.25 -9.93
N ARG A 175 18.63 3.22 -9.27
CA ARG A 175 19.28 4.44 -8.76
C ARG A 175 19.68 4.33 -7.30
N HIS A 176 19.55 3.15 -6.68
CA HIS A 176 19.80 2.92 -5.26
C HIS A 176 19.01 3.87 -4.35
N ALA A 177 17.88 4.38 -4.81
CA ALA A 177 17.01 5.28 -4.08
C ALA A 177 15.99 4.50 -3.24
N LYS A 178 15.21 5.22 -2.43
CA LYS A 178 14.12 4.69 -1.62
C LYS A 178 12.80 5.30 -2.06
N ALA A 179 11.70 4.52 -1.96
CA ALA A 179 10.38 5.00 -2.34
C ALA A 179 9.28 4.63 -1.35
N LEU A 180 8.32 5.55 -1.21
CA LEU A 180 6.97 5.28 -0.72
C LEU A 180 6.11 4.90 -1.92
N VAL A 181 5.40 3.78 -1.84
CA VAL A 181 4.47 3.32 -2.88
C VAL A 181 3.06 3.29 -2.31
N ILE A 182 2.10 3.95 -2.97
CA ILE A 182 0.71 4.09 -2.50
C ILE A 182 -0.23 3.52 -3.56
N TYR A 183 -0.86 2.40 -3.21
CA TYR A 183 -1.80 1.67 -4.06
C TYR A 183 -2.91 1.07 -3.21
N GLY A 184 -4.00 0.65 -3.83
CA GLY A 184 -4.98 -0.20 -3.16
C GLY A 184 -4.32 -1.43 -2.53
N ALA A 185 -4.76 -1.81 -1.33
CA ALA A 185 -4.11 -2.86 -0.52
C ALA A 185 -3.87 -4.18 -1.26
N ALA A 186 -4.78 -4.54 -2.16
CA ALA A 186 -4.73 -5.78 -2.92
C ALA A 186 -3.45 -5.94 -3.76
N HIS A 187 -2.88 -4.82 -4.24
CA HIS A 187 -1.66 -4.81 -5.04
C HIS A 187 -0.40 -5.16 -4.22
N PHE A 188 -0.49 -5.20 -2.88
CA PHE A 188 0.65 -5.37 -1.99
C PHE A 188 0.67 -6.69 -1.23
N TYR A 189 -0.32 -7.55 -1.40
CA TYR A 189 -0.32 -8.84 -0.73
C TYR A 189 0.88 -9.69 -1.18
N ARG A 190 1.64 -10.17 -0.19
CA ARG A 190 2.75 -11.12 -0.40
C ARG A 190 2.24 -12.50 -0.78
N ALA A 191 1.08 -12.86 -0.22
CA ALA A 191 0.37 -14.08 -0.53
C ALA A 191 -1.13 -13.77 -0.61
N ALA A 192 -1.79 -14.38 -1.58
CA ALA A 192 -3.25 -14.34 -1.75
C ALA A 192 -3.70 -15.67 -2.35
N PRO A 193 -4.97 -16.07 -2.17
CA PRO A 193 -5.52 -17.22 -2.87
C PRO A 193 -5.39 -17.03 -4.38
N ASN A 194 -5.05 -18.10 -5.11
CA ASN A 194 -4.82 -18.05 -6.56
C ASN A 194 -6.02 -17.51 -7.35
N ASP A 195 -7.22 -17.91 -6.96
CA ASP A 195 -8.47 -17.45 -7.57
C ASP A 195 -8.75 -15.96 -7.29
N TYR A 196 -8.28 -15.42 -6.18
CA TYR A 196 -8.43 -14.00 -5.86
C TYR A 196 -7.69 -13.11 -6.85
N LEU A 197 -6.39 -13.36 -7.07
CA LEU A 197 -5.57 -12.57 -8.00
C LEU A 197 -6.10 -12.65 -9.44
N SER A 198 -6.46 -13.86 -9.88
CA SER A 198 -7.05 -14.09 -11.21
C SER A 198 -8.38 -13.36 -11.39
N ASN A 199 -9.24 -13.37 -10.37
CA ASN A 199 -10.54 -12.67 -10.42
C ASN A 199 -10.39 -11.12 -10.44
N MET A 200 -9.27 -10.60 -9.94
CA MET A 200 -8.93 -9.18 -10.01
C MET A 200 -8.20 -8.80 -11.31
N GLY A 201 -7.99 -9.77 -12.22
CA GLY A 201 -7.19 -9.56 -13.44
C GLY A 201 -5.70 -9.40 -13.15
N GLN A 202 -5.23 -9.95 -12.03
CA GLN A 202 -3.85 -9.85 -11.58
C GLN A 202 -3.27 -11.25 -11.45
N ASP A 203 -2.14 -11.49 -12.10
CA ASP A 203 -1.41 -12.75 -11.93
C ASP A 203 -0.54 -12.74 -10.67
N ILE A 204 -0.04 -11.54 -10.28
CA ILE A 204 0.90 -11.36 -9.18
C ILE A 204 0.94 -9.90 -8.74
N GLY A 205 0.99 -9.64 -7.43
CA GLY A 205 1.03 -8.28 -6.86
C GLY A 205 2.40 -7.61 -7.00
N ILE A 206 2.43 -6.26 -6.85
CA ILE A 206 3.64 -5.43 -6.95
C ILE A 206 4.75 -5.94 -6.01
N VAL A 207 4.40 -6.25 -4.75
CA VAL A 207 5.38 -6.70 -3.75
C VAL A 207 5.99 -8.04 -4.17
N SER A 208 5.18 -9.00 -4.59
CA SER A 208 5.67 -10.31 -5.02
C SER A 208 6.57 -10.22 -6.27
N MET A 209 6.24 -9.32 -7.22
CA MET A 209 7.08 -9.06 -8.39
C MET A 209 8.43 -8.44 -7.99
N LEU A 210 8.43 -7.49 -7.04
CA LEU A 210 9.65 -6.85 -6.56
C LEU A 210 10.53 -7.82 -5.77
N GLU A 211 9.96 -8.62 -4.89
CA GLU A 211 10.70 -9.58 -4.07
C GLU A 211 11.39 -10.67 -4.89
N LYS A 212 10.88 -10.98 -6.08
CA LYS A 212 11.52 -11.91 -7.01
C LYS A 212 12.90 -11.43 -7.46
N ASP A 213 13.02 -10.13 -7.77
CA ASP A 213 14.25 -9.56 -8.33
C ASP A 213 15.07 -8.79 -7.28
N TYR A 214 14.41 -8.31 -6.22
CA TYR A 214 15.00 -7.51 -5.14
C TYR A 214 14.53 -8.02 -3.78
N PRO A 215 14.91 -9.24 -3.37
CA PRO A 215 14.40 -9.89 -2.16
C PRO A 215 14.74 -9.08 -0.91
N GLY A 216 13.78 -9.00 0.03
CA GLY A 216 13.95 -8.31 1.31
C GLY A 216 14.04 -6.79 1.23
N ARG A 217 13.72 -6.18 0.08
CA ARG A 217 13.80 -4.72 -0.10
C ARG A 217 12.49 -4.00 0.19
N THR A 218 11.36 -4.72 0.27
CA THR A 218 10.03 -4.15 0.41
C THR A 218 9.43 -4.44 1.77
N PHE A 219 8.85 -3.42 2.39
CA PHE A 219 8.02 -3.51 3.58
C PHE A 219 6.58 -3.20 3.22
N ALA A 220 5.69 -4.19 3.35
CA ALA A 220 4.29 -4.09 2.97
C ALA A 220 3.40 -3.77 4.17
N VAL A 221 2.57 -2.73 4.03
CA VAL A 221 1.60 -2.29 5.03
C VAL A 221 0.21 -2.32 4.42
N ILE A 222 -0.72 -3.03 5.03
CA ILE A 222 -2.10 -3.12 4.57
C ILE A 222 -3.05 -2.40 5.53
N PRO A 223 -4.14 -1.77 5.05
CA PRO A 223 -5.18 -1.25 5.91
C PRO A 223 -6.05 -2.39 6.45
N VAL A 224 -6.36 -2.35 7.72
CA VAL A 224 -7.33 -3.25 8.37
C VAL A 224 -8.38 -2.40 9.07
N GLY A 225 -9.65 -2.73 8.86
CA GLY A 225 -10.77 -1.99 9.42
C GLY A 225 -11.88 -1.75 8.40
N TYR A 226 -12.86 -0.94 8.76
CA TYR A 226 -14.08 -0.80 7.97
C TYR A 226 -13.89 -0.27 6.56
N ARG A 227 -14.80 -0.76 5.71
CA ARG A 227 -15.12 -0.12 4.43
C ARG A 227 -16.22 0.93 4.65
N TRP A 228 -16.09 2.05 3.95
CA TRP A 228 -17.08 3.13 3.98
C TRP A 228 -18.43 2.74 3.39
N ASP A 229 -18.47 1.73 2.52
CA ASP A 229 -19.64 1.24 1.77
C ASP A 229 -20.39 0.10 2.48
N LEU A 230 -19.93 -0.34 3.64
CA LEU A 230 -20.53 -1.45 4.39
C LEU A 230 -20.86 -1.06 5.82
N PRO A 231 -21.96 -1.56 6.38
CA PRO A 231 -22.35 -1.25 7.76
C PRO A 231 -21.33 -1.86 8.75
N PRO A 232 -21.00 -1.14 9.82
CA PRO A 232 -20.10 -1.64 10.88
C PRO A 232 -20.48 -3.00 11.44
N SER A 233 -21.78 -3.27 11.59
CA SER A 233 -22.31 -4.53 12.14
C SER A 233 -21.85 -5.79 11.40
N VAL A 234 -21.44 -5.66 10.13
CA VAL A 234 -20.91 -6.79 9.34
C VAL A 234 -19.59 -7.30 9.88
N PHE A 235 -18.78 -6.41 10.50
CA PHE A 235 -17.41 -6.72 10.91
C PHE A 235 -17.18 -6.63 12.42
N ASP A 236 -18.12 -6.06 13.18
CA ASP A 236 -17.92 -5.74 14.60
C ASP A 236 -17.38 -6.90 15.45
N PRO A 237 -17.89 -8.15 15.33
CA PRO A 237 -17.40 -9.23 16.17
C PRO A 237 -15.92 -9.52 15.99
N ASP A 238 -15.44 -9.54 14.76
CA ASP A 238 -14.05 -9.88 14.41
C ASP A 238 -13.11 -8.72 14.74
N TYR A 239 -13.51 -7.49 14.43
CA TYR A 239 -12.71 -6.31 14.77
C TYR A 239 -12.63 -6.07 16.28
N ARG A 240 -13.64 -6.43 17.09
CA ARG A 240 -13.54 -6.42 18.55
C ARG A 240 -12.52 -7.44 19.08
N LYS A 241 -12.35 -8.57 18.38
CA LYS A 241 -11.26 -9.52 18.69
C LYS A 241 -9.90 -8.88 18.43
N PHE A 242 -9.75 -8.12 17.33
CA PHE A 242 -8.56 -7.35 17.04
C PHE A 242 -8.30 -6.28 18.12
N ASP A 243 -9.33 -5.50 18.49
CA ASP A 243 -9.25 -4.49 19.54
C ASP A 243 -8.79 -5.08 20.90
N ARG A 244 -9.30 -6.25 21.29
CA ARG A 244 -8.91 -6.92 22.55
C ARG A 244 -7.45 -7.36 22.57
N ALA A 245 -6.84 -7.57 21.40
CA ALA A 245 -5.43 -7.96 21.29
C ALA A 245 -4.47 -6.78 21.39
N LEU A 246 -4.96 -5.54 21.25
CA LEU A 246 -4.16 -4.33 21.32
C LEU A 246 -4.01 -3.84 22.78
N LYS A 247 -2.85 -3.26 23.09
CA LYS A 247 -2.57 -2.61 24.37
C LYS A 247 -3.11 -1.17 24.41
N THR A 248 -3.06 -0.48 23.27
CA THR A 248 -3.53 0.90 23.13
C THR A 248 -4.99 0.97 22.70
N GLN A 249 -5.70 2.00 23.16
CA GLN A 249 -7.06 2.35 22.70
C GLN A 249 -7.05 3.43 21.60
N LEU A 250 -5.91 4.08 21.37
CA LEU A 250 -5.80 5.15 20.37
C LEU A 250 -5.80 4.56 18.93
N ARG A 251 -6.62 5.11 18.08
CA ARG A 251 -6.76 4.75 16.66
C ARG A 251 -6.44 5.95 15.76
N PRO A 252 -5.93 5.74 14.54
CA PRO A 252 -5.46 4.45 14.01
C PRO A 252 -4.20 3.95 14.74
N VAL A 253 -3.86 2.69 14.55
CA VAL A 253 -2.63 2.10 15.11
C VAL A 253 -1.92 1.25 14.06
N LEU A 254 -0.60 1.41 13.91
CA LEU A 254 0.23 0.49 13.15
C LEU A 254 0.60 -0.70 14.03
N VAL A 255 0.39 -1.90 13.50
CA VAL A 255 0.66 -3.17 14.18
C VAL A 255 1.53 -4.05 13.30
N PRO A 256 2.71 -4.50 13.76
CA PRO A 256 3.49 -5.51 13.07
C PRO A 256 2.73 -6.84 13.01
N LEU A 257 2.53 -7.36 11.81
CA LEU A 257 1.79 -8.61 11.59
C LEU A 257 2.64 -9.88 11.84
N GLN A 258 3.92 -9.73 12.13
CA GLN A 258 4.77 -10.85 12.54
C GLN A 258 4.65 -11.17 14.04
N ARG A 259 3.89 -10.35 14.79
CA ARG A 259 3.66 -10.50 16.23
C ARG A 259 2.38 -11.27 16.51
N LEU A 260 2.41 -12.14 17.54
CA LEU A 260 1.21 -12.79 18.07
C LEU A 260 0.32 -11.78 18.84
N PRO A 261 -1.02 -11.91 18.76
CA PRO A 261 -1.76 -12.91 18.00
C PRO A 261 -2.02 -12.48 16.53
N PHE A 262 -1.63 -11.27 16.13
CA PHE A 262 -1.98 -10.67 14.83
C PHE A 262 -1.47 -11.47 13.65
N ARG A 263 -0.30 -12.13 13.82
CA ARG A 263 0.29 -12.99 12.79
C ARG A 263 -0.66 -14.11 12.37
N ASP A 264 -1.38 -14.68 13.32
CA ASP A 264 -2.18 -15.88 13.12
C ASP A 264 -3.68 -15.56 12.84
N PHE A 265 -4.06 -14.29 12.84
CA PHE A 265 -5.40 -13.89 12.40
C PHE A 265 -5.60 -14.21 10.92
N THR A 266 -6.75 -14.77 10.57
CA THR A 266 -7.01 -15.21 9.20
C THR A 266 -7.35 -14.04 8.28
N ALA A 267 -7.00 -14.17 7.01
CA ALA A 267 -7.39 -13.21 6.00
C ALA A 267 -8.91 -13.12 5.84
N GLU A 268 -9.63 -14.23 6.04
CA GLU A 268 -11.09 -14.27 6.00
C GLU A 268 -11.72 -13.33 7.03
N GLU A 269 -11.16 -13.27 8.25
CA GLU A 269 -11.67 -12.43 9.34
C GLU A 269 -11.37 -10.94 9.12
N PHE A 270 -10.18 -10.60 8.59
CA PHE A 270 -9.66 -9.23 8.67
C PHE A 270 -9.31 -8.56 7.34
N SER A 271 -9.49 -9.24 6.22
CA SER A 271 -9.29 -8.64 4.89
C SER A 271 -10.47 -7.75 4.45
N GLY A 272 -11.16 -7.16 5.38
CA GLY A 272 -12.42 -6.43 5.27
C GLY A 272 -12.73 -5.59 4.03
N PRO A 273 -11.75 -4.97 3.33
CA PRO A 273 -12.07 -4.27 2.08
C PRO A 273 -12.52 -5.21 0.95
N LEU A 274 -12.38 -6.52 1.11
CA LEU A 274 -12.53 -7.50 0.03
C LEU A 274 -13.75 -8.41 0.26
N LEU A 275 -14.89 -7.81 0.56
CA LEU A 275 -16.15 -8.53 0.59
C LEU A 275 -16.83 -8.53 -0.77
N ASN A 276 -17.26 -9.70 -1.21
CA ASN A 276 -18.19 -9.81 -2.30
C ASN A 276 -19.63 -9.74 -1.73
N CYS A 277 -20.29 -8.62 -1.94
CA CYS A 277 -21.67 -8.37 -1.51
C CYS A 277 -22.69 -8.56 -2.66
N ARG A 278 -22.27 -9.15 -3.78
CA ARG A 278 -23.13 -9.40 -4.93
C ARG A 278 -23.78 -10.78 -4.80
N GLY A 279 -24.99 -10.84 -4.30
CA GLY A 279 -25.77 -12.07 -4.28
C GLY A 279 -26.78 -12.15 -3.13
N PRO A 280 -27.72 -13.09 -3.19
CA PRO A 280 -28.78 -13.23 -2.19
C PRO A 280 -28.30 -13.73 -0.82
N GLY A 281 -27.03 -14.12 -0.69
CA GLY A 281 -26.42 -14.59 0.55
C GLY A 281 -25.74 -13.53 1.41
N GLY A 282 -25.85 -12.23 1.05
CA GLY A 282 -25.18 -11.16 1.78
C GLY A 282 -23.70 -10.98 1.41
N CYS A 283 -22.94 -10.31 2.28
CA CYS A 283 -21.52 -10.07 2.07
C CYS A 283 -20.67 -11.27 2.51
N VAL A 284 -19.86 -11.78 1.62
CA VAL A 284 -18.95 -12.91 1.89
C VAL A 284 -17.50 -12.46 1.63
N SER A 285 -16.61 -12.79 2.55
CA SER A 285 -15.17 -12.53 2.33
C SER A 285 -14.68 -13.23 1.06
N VAL A 286 -13.93 -12.52 0.23
CA VAL A 286 -13.27 -13.12 -0.94
C VAL A 286 -12.20 -14.15 -0.54
N PHE A 287 -11.80 -14.15 0.73
CA PHE A 287 -10.88 -15.15 1.32
C PHE A 287 -11.61 -16.28 2.05
N LYS A 288 -12.93 -16.43 1.84
CA LYS A 288 -13.73 -17.47 2.52
C LYS A 288 -13.08 -18.84 2.36
N GLY A 289 -12.91 -19.53 3.49
CA GLY A 289 -12.31 -20.86 3.53
C GLY A 289 -10.78 -20.87 3.30
N SER A 290 -10.14 -19.71 3.16
CA SER A 290 -8.70 -19.64 3.06
C SER A 290 -8.03 -19.80 4.41
N ALA A 291 -7.01 -20.65 4.52
CA ALA A 291 -6.14 -20.74 5.69
C ALA A 291 -5.07 -19.63 5.76
N LEU A 292 -5.05 -18.71 4.79
CA LEU A 292 -4.10 -17.61 4.73
C LEU A 292 -4.24 -16.70 5.95
N THR A 293 -3.10 -16.30 6.54
CA THR A 293 -3.08 -15.40 7.71
C THR A 293 -2.59 -14.00 7.34
N LEU A 294 -2.92 -13.00 8.16
CA LEU A 294 -2.45 -11.64 7.96
C LEU A 294 -0.92 -11.55 7.95
N GLY A 295 -0.24 -12.35 8.78
CA GLY A 295 1.23 -12.40 8.81
C GLY A 295 1.86 -12.93 7.53
N GLN A 296 1.13 -13.72 6.74
CA GLN A 296 1.56 -14.16 5.41
C GLN A 296 1.30 -13.11 4.32
N MET A 297 0.30 -12.23 4.54
CA MET A 297 -0.12 -11.24 3.54
C MET A 297 0.76 -10.01 3.54
N ALA A 298 1.20 -9.53 4.73
CA ALA A 298 1.95 -8.27 4.84
C ALA A 298 2.85 -8.25 6.09
N ASP A 299 3.71 -7.24 6.18
CA ASP A 299 4.63 -7.05 7.30
C ASP A 299 3.96 -6.32 8.47
N ALA A 300 3.05 -5.40 8.16
CA ALA A 300 2.29 -4.65 9.16
C ALA A 300 0.90 -4.28 8.64
N CYS A 301 0.04 -3.86 9.55
CA CYS A 301 -1.24 -3.25 9.17
C CYS A 301 -1.46 -1.91 9.89
N VAL A 302 -2.22 -1.03 9.23
CA VAL A 302 -2.83 0.15 9.86
C VAL A 302 -4.26 -0.20 10.21
N TYR A 303 -4.52 -0.40 11.49
CA TYR A 303 -5.83 -0.74 12.02
C TYR A 303 -6.58 0.50 12.48
N VAL A 304 -7.82 0.66 12.05
CA VAL A 304 -8.63 1.87 12.30
C VAL A 304 -9.64 1.70 13.44
N GLY A 305 -9.85 0.48 13.92
CA GLY A 305 -10.76 0.19 15.04
C GLY A 305 -12.08 -0.44 14.60
N ALA A 306 -12.78 -1.06 15.57
CA ALA A 306 -14.16 -1.50 15.43
C ALA A 306 -15.11 -0.31 15.63
N GLY A 307 -16.21 -0.25 14.87
CA GLY A 307 -17.25 0.77 15.03
C GLY A 307 -16.89 2.20 14.66
N VAL A 308 -15.77 2.43 13.97
CA VAL A 308 -15.40 3.77 13.52
C VAL A 308 -16.29 4.16 12.32
N ASP A 309 -17.15 5.18 12.51
CA ASP A 309 -17.89 5.77 11.40
C ASP A 309 -16.93 6.52 10.48
N MET A 310 -16.66 5.91 9.34
CA MET A 310 -15.72 6.46 8.35
C MET A 310 -16.27 7.71 7.63
N LYS A 311 -17.59 7.98 7.74
CA LYS A 311 -18.22 9.19 7.20
C LYS A 311 -18.07 10.38 8.15
N ALA A 312 -17.91 10.15 9.44
CA ALA A 312 -17.77 11.21 10.44
C ALA A 312 -16.41 11.95 10.38
N GLY A 313 -15.47 11.47 9.61
CA GLY A 313 -14.15 12.08 9.39
C GLY A 313 -14.03 12.92 8.11
N ARG A 314 -15.14 13.30 7.48
CA ARG A 314 -15.14 14.21 6.33
C ARG A 314 -15.05 15.68 6.75
#